data_8f816764bdf755098b80529f39718f69
#
_entry.id   8f816764bdf755098b80529f39718f69
#
_cell.length_a   1.000
_cell.length_b   1.000
_cell.length_c   1.000
_cell.angle_alpha   90.00
_cell.angle_beta   90.00
_cell.angle_gamma   90.00
#
_symmetry.space_group_name_H-M   'P 1'
#
loop_
_entity.id
_entity.type
_entity.pdbx_description
1 polymer ?
#
loop_
_entity_poly.entity_id
_entity_poly.type
_entity_poly.pdbx_seq_one_letter_code
_entity_poly.pdbx_strand_id
1 'polypeptide(L)'
;MAAGVRSRHGETAQHAQLKQLAFIWAQTHGFSACAMEVTLPRCRYRADVAGYRAVPKQIGSTAVFECKQALCDLRRDNCRSESARERLEAICNRRQILEARLRTHYPNLHIGDSLFPEFDSENFSTIGHRGYARLIRELRTLQSRLYDCTKFEKLVRYRCANLFFIVLPEQLFRESEVPVGWGALVESNGTLVLVRKPI
;
A
#
# COMPACT_ATOMS: atom_id res chain seq x y z
N MET A 1 3.38 29.04 -27.30
CA MET A 1 2.94 27.81 -27.99
C MET A 1 2.75 26.76 -26.93
N ALA A 2 1.50 26.45 -26.57
CA ALA A 2 1.16 25.46 -25.54
C ALA A 2 1.24 24.05 -26.18
N ALA A 3 2.14 23.21 -25.68
CA ALA A 3 2.23 21.82 -26.11
C ALA A 3 1.01 21.07 -25.57
N GLY A 4 0.10 20.72 -26.47
CA GLY A 4 -1.08 19.95 -26.14
C GLY A 4 -0.70 18.58 -25.60
N VAL A 5 -1.07 18.30 -24.36
CA VAL A 5 -0.98 16.99 -23.73
C VAL A 5 -1.95 16.06 -24.46
N ARG A 6 -1.42 15.16 -25.28
CA ARG A 6 -2.20 14.07 -25.89
C ARG A 6 -2.71 13.16 -24.78
N SER A 7 -4.01 13.21 -24.46
CA SER A 7 -4.66 12.23 -23.62
C SER A 7 -4.50 10.86 -24.26
N ARG A 8 -3.80 9.94 -23.60
CA ARG A 8 -3.72 8.54 -24.02
C ARG A 8 -5.11 7.92 -23.88
N HIS A 9 -5.63 7.33 -24.95
CA HIS A 9 -6.89 6.58 -24.96
C HIS A 9 -6.93 5.58 -23.80
N GLY A 10 -7.86 5.77 -22.86
CA GLY A 10 -8.20 4.80 -21.82
C GLY A 10 -8.05 5.27 -20.35
N GLU A 11 -7.43 6.40 -20.06
CA GLU A 11 -7.33 6.92 -18.69
C GLU A 11 -8.49 7.87 -18.37
N THR A 12 -9.20 7.63 -17.26
CA THR A 12 -10.27 8.53 -16.80
C THR A 12 -9.70 9.73 -16.06
N ALA A 13 -10.46 10.84 -16.02
CA ALA A 13 -10.07 12.03 -15.28
C ALA A 13 -9.87 11.74 -13.78
N GLN A 14 -10.69 10.86 -13.18
CA GLN A 14 -10.57 10.48 -11.78
C GLN A 14 -9.26 9.69 -11.51
N HIS A 15 -8.88 8.77 -12.40
CA HIS A 15 -7.62 8.04 -12.24
C HIS A 15 -6.40 8.97 -12.36
N ALA A 16 -6.43 9.90 -13.33
CA ALA A 16 -5.39 10.92 -13.47
C ALA A 16 -5.29 11.82 -12.23
N GLN A 17 -6.43 12.21 -11.65
CA GLN A 17 -6.48 12.97 -10.40
C GLN A 17 -5.84 12.21 -9.23
N LEU A 18 -6.20 10.93 -9.04
CA LEU A 18 -5.61 10.10 -7.97
C LEU A 18 -4.09 9.97 -8.12
N LYS A 19 -3.59 9.80 -9.35
CA LYS A 19 -2.13 9.78 -9.60
C LYS A 19 -1.47 11.11 -9.26
N GLN A 20 -2.09 12.22 -9.62
CA GLN A 20 -1.57 13.55 -9.28
C GLN A 20 -1.52 13.76 -7.77
N LEU A 21 -2.57 13.37 -7.05
CA LEU A 21 -2.61 13.44 -5.59
C LEU A 21 -1.55 12.53 -4.95
N ALA A 22 -1.37 11.32 -5.46
CA ALA A 22 -0.33 10.40 -4.98
C ALA A 22 1.07 10.95 -5.21
N PHE A 23 1.30 11.60 -6.35
CA PHE A 23 2.57 12.25 -6.67
C PHE A 23 2.88 13.41 -5.71
N ILE A 24 1.91 14.30 -5.48
CA ILE A 24 2.04 15.42 -4.55
C ILE A 24 2.27 14.88 -3.12
N TRP A 25 1.48 13.89 -2.71
CA TRP A 25 1.61 13.29 -1.40
C TRP A 25 3.01 12.69 -1.18
N ALA A 26 3.53 11.97 -2.17
CA ALA A 26 4.88 11.41 -2.09
C ALA A 26 5.94 12.50 -1.92
N GLN A 27 5.87 13.60 -2.69
CA GLN A 27 6.81 14.72 -2.57
C GLN A 27 6.74 15.38 -1.19
N THR A 28 5.54 15.64 -0.69
CA THR A 28 5.36 16.31 0.62
C THR A 28 5.74 15.40 1.79
N HIS A 29 5.81 14.07 1.58
CA HIS A 29 6.20 13.10 2.60
C HIS A 29 7.65 12.57 2.43
N GLY A 30 8.52 13.40 1.85
CA GLY A 30 9.97 13.19 1.86
C GLY A 30 10.52 12.29 0.75
N PHE A 31 9.73 11.91 -0.25
CA PHE A 31 10.26 11.26 -1.44
C PHE A 31 10.86 12.33 -2.37
N SER A 32 12.18 12.47 -2.35
CA SER A 32 12.92 13.52 -3.06
C SER A 32 12.91 13.38 -4.59
N ALA A 33 12.72 12.15 -5.08
CA ALA A 33 12.55 11.88 -6.51
C ALA A 33 11.24 11.09 -6.71
N CYS A 34 10.32 11.63 -7.49
CA CYS A 34 9.05 11.03 -7.83
C CYS A 34 8.83 11.06 -9.34
N ALA A 35 8.19 10.01 -9.86
CA ALA A 35 7.78 9.94 -11.25
C ALA A 35 6.46 9.18 -11.40
N MET A 36 5.70 9.52 -12.43
CA MET A 36 4.48 8.80 -12.83
C MET A 36 4.79 7.78 -13.92
N GLU A 37 3.98 6.74 -14.00
CA GLU A 37 4.02 5.74 -15.09
C GLU A 37 5.38 5.05 -15.20
N VAL A 38 5.97 4.68 -14.07
CA VAL A 38 7.32 4.11 -13.99
C VAL A 38 7.28 2.62 -14.27
N THR A 39 8.03 2.17 -15.27
CA THR A 39 8.26 0.74 -15.51
C THR A 39 9.12 0.17 -14.39
N LEU A 40 8.61 -0.86 -13.71
CA LEU A 40 9.28 -1.47 -12.58
C LEU A 40 10.35 -2.48 -13.03
N PRO A 41 11.50 -2.54 -12.34
CA PRO A 41 12.56 -3.48 -12.67
C PRO A 41 12.10 -4.93 -12.44
N ARG A 42 12.62 -5.84 -13.23
CA ARG A 42 12.38 -7.29 -13.12
C ARG A 42 10.94 -7.75 -13.36
N CYS A 43 10.02 -6.87 -13.74
CA CYS A 43 8.64 -7.23 -14.08
C CYS A 43 8.11 -6.38 -15.24
N ARG A 44 7.01 -6.85 -15.85
CA ARG A 44 6.36 -6.11 -16.96
C ARG A 44 5.32 -5.08 -16.45
N TYR A 45 5.33 -4.82 -15.16
CA TYR A 45 4.37 -3.91 -14.56
C TYR A 45 4.89 -2.48 -14.56
N ARG A 46 3.96 -1.56 -14.63
CA ARG A 46 4.18 -0.14 -14.54
C ARG A 46 3.45 0.37 -13.31
N ALA A 47 4.16 1.09 -12.45
CA ALA A 47 3.58 1.78 -11.30
C ALA A 47 2.91 3.07 -11.76
N ASP A 48 1.76 3.41 -11.20
CA ASP A 48 1.09 4.67 -11.46
C ASP A 48 1.95 5.84 -10.97
N VAL A 49 2.50 5.73 -9.76
CA VAL A 49 3.50 6.64 -9.22
C VAL A 49 4.60 5.82 -8.51
N ALA A 50 5.83 6.25 -8.64
CA ALA A 50 6.97 5.73 -7.87
C ALA A 50 7.75 6.88 -7.24
N GLY A 51 8.25 6.64 -6.03
CA GLY A 51 9.04 7.60 -5.27
C GLY A 51 10.32 6.98 -4.72
N TYR A 52 11.35 7.79 -4.58
CA TYR A 52 12.58 7.46 -3.90
C TYR A 52 12.87 8.49 -2.81
N ARG A 53 13.15 8.01 -1.61
CA ARG A 53 13.56 8.80 -0.46
C ARG A 53 15.02 8.51 -0.15
N ALA A 54 15.86 9.53 -0.30
CA ALA A 54 17.25 9.45 0.09
C ALA A 54 17.38 9.44 1.62
N VAL A 55 18.27 8.61 2.14
CA VAL A 55 18.62 8.58 3.57
C VAL A 55 20.13 8.87 3.64
N PRO A 56 20.57 9.90 4.39
CA PRO A 56 21.98 10.22 4.51
C PRO A 56 22.79 9.02 5.01
N LYS A 57 23.86 8.67 4.29
CA LYS A 57 24.80 7.58 4.62
C LYS A 57 24.18 6.18 4.64
N GLN A 58 22.98 5.99 4.09
CA GLN A 58 22.29 4.70 4.02
C GLN A 58 21.69 4.49 2.63
N ILE A 59 21.27 3.25 2.35
CA ILE A 59 20.48 2.95 1.15
C ILE A 59 19.09 3.57 1.37
N GLY A 60 18.68 4.43 0.45
CA GLY A 60 17.37 5.07 0.49
C GLY A 60 16.23 4.06 0.31
N SER A 61 15.01 4.49 0.53
CA SER A 61 13.82 3.67 0.37
C SER A 61 13.03 4.06 -0.89
N THR A 62 12.46 3.06 -1.55
CA THR A 62 11.59 3.22 -2.72
C THR A 62 10.15 2.94 -2.33
N ALA A 63 9.22 3.66 -2.93
CA ALA A 63 7.79 3.44 -2.77
C ALA A 63 7.10 3.32 -4.13
N VAL A 64 6.08 2.48 -4.20
CA VAL A 64 5.18 2.32 -5.34
C VAL A 64 3.77 2.64 -4.88
N PHE A 65 3.06 3.44 -5.67
CA PHE A 65 1.68 3.82 -5.46
C PHE A 65 0.85 3.33 -6.64
N GLU A 66 -0.20 2.57 -6.35
CA GLU A 66 -1.16 2.03 -7.31
C GLU A 66 -2.53 2.65 -7.07
N CYS A 67 -3.03 3.36 -8.06
CA CYS A 67 -4.30 4.08 -8.00
C CYS A 67 -5.43 3.20 -8.50
N LYS A 68 -6.54 3.13 -7.76
CA LYS A 68 -7.74 2.39 -8.14
C LYS A 68 -8.96 3.28 -7.97
N GLN A 69 -9.71 3.46 -9.06
CA GLN A 69 -10.87 4.35 -9.10
C GLN A 69 -12.20 3.62 -8.97
N ALA A 70 -12.23 2.30 -9.13
CA ALA A 70 -13.44 1.50 -9.09
C ALA A 70 -13.20 0.16 -8.39
N LEU A 71 -14.24 -0.34 -7.70
CA LEU A 71 -14.21 -1.66 -7.06
C LEU A 71 -13.98 -2.80 -8.07
N CYS A 72 -14.47 -2.66 -9.31
CA CYS A 72 -14.23 -3.67 -10.33
C CYS A 72 -12.75 -3.76 -10.72
N ASP A 73 -12.00 -2.65 -10.72
CA ASP A 73 -10.56 -2.64 -10.98
C ASP A 73 -9.78 -3.22 -9.81
N LEU A 74 -10.22 -2.92 -8.58
CA LEU A 74 -9.68 -3.52 -7.39
C LEU A 74 -9.97 -5.03 -7.32
N ARG A 75 -11.16 -5.45 -7.74
CA ARG A 75 -11.66 -6.84 -7.68
C ARG A 75 -11.36 -7.66 -8.93
N ARG A 76 -10.99 -7.04 -10.04
CA ARG A 76 -10.57 -7.78 -11.26
C ARG A 76 -9.40 -8.71 -10.97
N ASP A 77 -8.57 -8.27 -10.06
CA ASP A 77 -7.41 -9.02 -9.59
C ASP A 77 -7.73 -9.88 -8.35
N ASN A 78 -8.98 -9.88 -7.86
CA ASN A 78 -9.40 -10.61 -6.66
C ASN A 78 -10.20 -11.87 -6.99
N CYS A 79 -9.97 -12.93 -6.23
CA CYS A 79 -10.79 -14.15 -6.28
C CYS A 79 -12.25 -13.86 -5.86
N ARG A 80 -13.21 -14.48 -6.56
CA ARG A 80 -14.67 -14.24 -6.41
C ARG A 80 -15.31 -14.87 -5.17
N SER A 81 -14.56 -15.35 -4.18
CA SER A 81 -15.11 -16.03 -3.00
C SER A 81 -15.53 -15.05 -1.91
N GLU A 82 -16.85 -14.81 -1.74
CA GLU A 82 -17.41 -13.94 -0.69
C GLU A 82 -17.03 -14.43 0.71
N SER A 83 -17.16 -15.73 0.97
CA SER A 83 -16.81 -16.33 2.29
C SER A 83 -15.33 -16.15 2.67
N ALA A 84 -14.43 -16.17 1.67
CA ALA A 84 -13.01 -15.91 1.93
C ALA A 84 -12.75 -14.43 2.25
N ARG A 85 -13.54 -13.51 1.70
CA ARG A 85 -13.47 -12.07 2.01
C ARG A 85 -13.98 -11.76 3.40
N GLU A 86 -15.13 -12.28 3.78
CA GLU A 86 -15.69 -12.13 5.13
C GLU A 86 -14.71 -12.65 6.19
N ARG A 87 -14.09 -13.80 5.93
CA ARG A 87 -13.06 -14.37 6.81
C ARG A 87 -11.81 -13.49 6.85
N LEU A 88 -11.40 -12.92 5.72
CA LEU A 88 -10.26 -12.01 5.65
C LEU A 88 -10.54 -10.74 6.46
N GLU A 89 -11.73 -10.18 6.36
CA GLU A 89 -12.15 -9.01 7.13
C GLU A 89 -12.14 -9.28 8.63
N ALA A 90 -12.69 -10.42 9.07
CA ALA A 90 -12.67 -10.82 10.48
C ALA A 90 -11.23 -10.97 11.02
N ILE A 91 -10.32 -11.50 10.21
CA ILE A 91 -8.91 -11.64 10.59
C ILE A 91 -8.20 -10.26 10.63
N CYS A 92 -8.50 -9.37 9.69
CA CYS A 92 -7.97 -8.00 9.69
C CYS A 92 -8.38 -7.25 10.94
N ASN A 93 -9.67 -7.29 11.31
CA ASN A 93 -10.17 -6.67 12.53
C ASN A 93 -9.49 -7.21 13.79
N ARG A 94 -9.34 -8.54 13.87
CA ARG A 94 -8.63 -9.19 14.98
C ARG A 94 -7.15 -8.78 15.04
N ARG A 95 -6.52 -8.59 13.88
CA ARG A 95 -5.15 -8.10 13.78
C ARG A 95 -5.02 -6.69 14.36
N GLN A 96 -5.89 -5.77 13.96
CA GLN A 96 -5.88 -4.38 14.46
C GLN A 96 -6.01 -4.33 15.99
N ILE A 97 -6.96 -5.09 16.55
CA ILE A 97 -7.17 -5.17 17.99
C ILE A 97 -5.90 -5.69 18.70
N LEU A 98 -5.29 -6.73 18.13
CA LEU A 98 -4.08 -7.32 18.73
C LEU A 98 -2.88 -6.38 18.62
N GLU A 99 -2.69 -5.71 17.49
CA GLU A 99 -1.63 -4.72 17.30
C GLU A 99 -1.80 -3.53 18.25
N ALA A 100 -3.02 -3.02 18.43
CA ALA A 100 -3.29 -1.96 19.40
C ALA A 100 -2.91 -2.37 20.83
N ARG A 101 -3.23 -3.60 21.24
CA ARG A 101 -2.83 -4.14 22.56
C ARG A 101 -1.31 -4.32 22.66
N LEU A 102 -0.65 -4.81 21.62
CA LEU A 102 0.80 -5.00 21.62
C LEU A 102 1.54 -3.66 21.72
N ARG A 103 1.05 -2.59 21.08
CA ARG A 103 1.60 -1.22 21.23
C ARG A 103 1.57 -0.75 22.67
N THR A 104 0.49 -1.04 23.40
CA THR A 104 0.36 -0.65 24.81
C THR A 104 1.38 -1.35 25.69
N HIS A 105 1.70 -2.63 25.39
CA HIS A 105 2.64 -3.42 26.18
C HIS A 105 4.11 -3.27 25.75
N TYR A 106 4.35 -2.85 24.51
CA TYR A 106 5.67 -2.73 23.90
C TYR A 106 5.83 -1.36 23.21
N PRO A 107 5.96 -0.27 23.96
CA PRO A 107 6.04 1.08 23.41
C PRO A 107 7.29 1.33 22.53
N ASN A 108 8.34 0.52 22.69
CA ASN A 108 9.61 0.65 21.95
C ASN A 108 9.66 -0.15 20.64
N LEU A 109 8.52 -0.42 20.02
CA LEU A 109 8.43 -1.16 18.75
C LEU A 109 8.80 -0.34 17.52
N HIS A 110 9.02 0.96 17.67
CA HIS A 110 9.45 1.81 16.57
C HIS A 110 10.87 1.44 16.13
N ILE A 111 11.01 1.07 14.86
CA ILE A 111 12.30 0.91 14.20
C ILE A 111 12.49 2.13 13.31
N GLY A 112 13.23 3.12 13.78
CA GLY A 112 13.67 4.26 13.01
C GLY A 112 13.57 5.60 13.77
N ASP A 113 14.56 6.46 13.53
CA ASP A 113 14.58 7.88 13.87
C ASP A 113 14.14 8.72 12.65
N SER A 114 13.01 8.37 12.04
CA SER A 114 12.53 9.11 10.88
C SER A 114 11.87 10.42 11.31
N LEU A 115 12.16 11.51 10.58
CA LEU A 115 11.42 12.77 10.69
C LEU A 115 9.93 12.63 10.34
N PHE A 116 9.54 11.49 9.79
CA PHE A 116 8.17 11.15 9.39
C PHE A 116 7.76 9.83 10.07
N PRO A 117 7.23 9.88 11.32
CA PRO A 117 6.84 8.70 12.10
C PRO A 117 5.81 7.80 11.40
N GLU A 118 5.05 8.35 10.45
CA GLU A 118 4.09 7.61 9.65
C GLU A 118 4.72 6.54 8.74
N PHE A 119 6.02 6.66 8.48
CA PHE A 119 6.78 5.68 7.68
C PHE A 119 7.62 4.72 8.53
N ASP A 120 7.66 4.93 9.85
CA ASP A 120 8.35 4.02 10.73
C ASP A 120 7.55 2.72 10.80
N SER A 121 8.16 1.64 10.36
CA SER A 121 7.55 0.32 10.42
C SER A 121 7.62 -0.23 11.83
N GLU A 122 6.48 -0.61 12.38
CA GLU A 122 6.42 -1.34 13.64
C GLU A 122 6.67 -2.82 13.36
N ASN A 123 7.78 -3.35 13.84
CA ASN A 123 8.10 -4.75 13.62
C ASN A 123 7.56 -5.65 14.73
N PHE A 124 6.27 -5.96 14.69
CA PHE A 124 5.64 -6.89 15.64
C PHE A 124 6.21 -8.32 15.59
N SER A 125 6.98 -8.68 14.56
CA SER A 125 7.58 -10.02 14.45
C SER A 125 8.70 -10.24 15.48
N THR A 126 9.33 -9.16 15.95
CA THR A 126 10.40 -9.22 16.96
C THR A 126 9.91 -9.58 18.36
N ILE A 127 8.62 -9.38 18.65
CA ILE A 127 8.04 -9.66 19.98
C ILE A 127 7.93 -11.17 20.25
N GLY A 128 8.04 -12.02 19.24
CA GLY A 128 7.88 -13.48 19.42
C GLY A 128 6.47 -13.93 19.85
N HIS A 129 5.44 -13.09 19.69
CA HIS A 129 4.09 -13.38 20.16
C HIS A 129 3.42 -14.46 19.29
N ARG A 130 3.28 -15.68 19.84
CA ARG A 130 2.77 -16.85 19.10
C ARG A 130 1.39 -16.63 18.46
N GLY A 131 0.49 -15.95 19.17
CA GLY A 131 -0.86 -15.63 18.67
C GLY A 131 -0.82 -14.68 17.45
N TYR A 132 0.05 -13.69 17.47
CA TYR A 132 0.27 -12.76 16.36
C TYR A 132 0.89 -13.48 15.16
N ALA A 133 1.91 -14.29 15.37
CA ALA A 133 2.54 -15.07 14.31
C ALA A 133 1.56 -16.04 13.61
N ARG A 134 0.66 -16.67 14.39
CA ARG A 134 -0.41 -17.52 13.84
C ARG A 134 -1.40 -16.72 13.00
N LEU A 135 -1.82 -15.58 13.51
CA LEU A 135 -2.76 -14.67 12.83
C LEU A 135 -2.19 -14.17 11.49
N ILE A 136 -0.92 -13.73 11.46
CA ILE A 136 -0.25 -13.29 10.25
C ILE A 136 -0.10 -14.44 9.24
N ARG A 137 0.17 -15.66 9.70
CA ARG A 137 0.25 -16.84 8.82
C ARG A 137 -1.11 -17.14 8.17
N GLU A 138 -2.19 -17.12 8.95
CA GLU A 138 -3.56 -17.33 8.46
C GLU A 138 -3.94 -16.23 7.46
N LEU A 139 -3.63 -14.98 7.77
CA LEU A 139 -3.85 -13.83 6.91
C LEU A 139 -3.13 -14.00 5.55
N ARG A 140 -1.83 -14.35 5.57
CA ARG A 140 -1.05 -14.61 4.35
C ARG A 140 -1.64 -15.76 3.53
N THR A 141 -2.06 -16.85 4.17
CA THR A 141 -2.65 -18.00 3.49
C THR A 141 -3.95 -17.64 2.78
N LEU A 142 -4.84 -16.89 3.45
CA LEU A 142 -6.09 -16.44 2.85
C LEU A 142 -5.84 -15.44 1.72
N GLN A 143 -4.90 -14.55 1.89
CA GLN A 143 -4.54 -13.59 0.85
C GLN A 143 -3.88 -14.26 -0.35
N SER A 144 -2.97 -15.22 -0.15
CA SER A 144 -2.45 -16.01 -1.26
C SER A 144 -3.59 -16.68 -2.05
N ARG A 145 -4.58 -17.24 -1.38
CA ARG A 145 -5.73 -17.84 -2.06
C ARG A 145 -6.58 -16.83 -2.82
N LEU A 146 -6.73 -15.61 -2.28
CA LEU A 146 -7.54 -14.55 -2.91
C LEU A 146 -6.80 -13.81 -4.02
N TYR A 147 -5.47 -13.68 -3.89
CA TYR A 147 -4.66 -12.82 -4.76
C TYR A 147 -3.60 -13.55 -5.59
N ASP A 148 -3.56 -14.88 -5.55
CA ASP A 148 -2.49 -15.76 -6.09
C ASP A 148 -2.15 -15.59 -7.58
N CYS A 149 -2.71 -14.58 -8.25
CA CYS A 149 -2.35 -14.16 -9.59
C CYS A 149 -2.38 -12.64 -9.78
N THR A 150 -2.49 -11.84 -8.71
CA THR A 150 -2.70 -10.39 -8.83
C THR A 150 -1.40 -9.63 -9.07
N LYS A 151 -1.54 -8.46 -9.69
CA LYS A 151 -0.44 -7.50 -9.86
C LYS A 151 0.22 -7.19 -8.51
N PHE A 152 -0.58 -7.01 -7.44
CA PHE A 152 -0.11 -6.61 -6.11
C PHE A 152 0.83 -7.63 -5.48
N GLU A 153 0.48 -8.91 -5.51
CA GLU A 153 1.33 -9.97 -4.98
C GLU A 153 2.62 -10.10 -5.76
N LYS A 154 2.55 -10.03 -7.09
CA LYS A 154 3.74 -10.08 -7.93
C LYS A 154 4.71 -8.94 -7.63
N LEU A 155 4.21 -7.72 -7.39
CA LEU A 155 5.05 -6.57 -7.04
C LEU A 155 5.81 -6.80 -5.72
N VAL A 156 5.14 -7.32 -4.70
CA VAL A 156 5.78 -7.67 -3.42
C VAL A 156 6.75 -8.83 -3.58
N ARG A 157 6.34 -9.89 -4.29
CA ARG A 157 7.17 -11.09 -4.55
C ARG A 157 8.48 -10.76 -5.27
N TYR A 158 8.41 -9.87 -6.26
CA TYR A 158 9.59 -9.42 -7.01
C TYR A 158 10.41 -8.36 -6.27
N ARG A 159 9.96 -7.92 -5.09
CA ARG A 159 10.61 -6.85 -4.30
C ARG A 159 10.95 -5.63 -5.15
N CYS A 160 9.97 -5.17 -5.92
CA CYS A 160 10.16 -4.04 -6.84
C CYS A 160 10.36 -2.71 -6.10
N ALA A 161 9.93 -2.61 -4.84
CA ALA A 161 10.09 -1.46 -3.95
C ALA A 161 10.12 -1.90 -2.49
N ASN A 162 10.51 -0.97 -1.61
CA ASN A 162 10.49 -1.19 -0.16
C ASN A 162 9.07 -1.00 0.42
N LEU A 163 8.34 -0.02 -0.10
CA LEU A 163 7.01 0.36 0.37
C LEU A 163 6.01 0.28 -0.78
N PHE A 164 4.81 -0.19 -0.49
CA PHE A 164 3.72 -0.29 -1.44
C PHE A 164 2.48 0.38 -0.88
N PHE A 165 1.86 1.25 -1.66
CA PHE A 165 0.64 1.96 -1.30
C PHE A 165 -0.44 1.73 -2.33
N ILE A 166 -1.66 1.47 -1.86
CA ILE A 166 -2.86 1.58 -2.67
C ILE A 166 -3.49 2.95 -2.46
N VAL A 167 -3.92 3.60 -3.53
CA VAL A 167 -4.56 4.91 -3.50
C VAL A 167 -5.99 4.77 -3.98
N LEU A 168 -6.95 5.14 -3.15
CA LEU A 168 -8.37 4.90 -3.36
C LEU A 168 -9.21 6.13 -3.00
N PRO A 169 -10.35 6.37 -3.65
CA PRO A 169 -11.39 7.24 -3.13
C PRO A 169 -11.97 6.66 -1.82
N GLU A 170 -12.43 7.51 -0.91
CA GLU A 170 -12.92 7.13 0.42
C GLU A 170 -14.02 6.07 0.35
N GLN A 171 -14.98 6.22 -0.57
CA GLN A 171 -16.10 5.30 -0.72
C GLN A 171 -15.69 3.87 -1.13
N LEU A 172 -14.48 3.70 -1.65
CA LEU A 172 -13.97 2.39 -2.09
C LEU A 172 -13.11 1.70 -1.04
N PHE A 173 -12.73 2.42 0.01
CA PHE A 173 -11.85 1.85 1.03
C PHE A 173 -12.55 0.73 1.80
N ARG A 174 -11.92 -0.42 1.81
CA ARG A 174 -12.26 -1.59 2.64
C ARG A 174 -10.94 -2.17 3.15
N GLU A 175 -10.77 -2.25 4.47
CA GLU A 175 -9.54 -2.77 5.08
C GLU A 175 -9.20 -4.19 4.59
N SER A 176 -10.22 -5.02 4.41
CA SER A 176 -10.08 -6.41 3.92
C SER A 176 -9.58 -6.51 2.47
N GLU A 177 -9.74 -5.46 1.68
CA GLU A 177 -9.32 -5.44 0.28
C GLU A 177 -7.90 -4.88 0.09
N VAL A 178 -7.29 -4.32 1.14
CA VAL A 178 -5.90 -3.86 1.11
C VAL A 178 -4.94 -5.04 1.32
N PRO A 179 -4.04 -5.33 0.37
CA PRO A 179 -3.11 -6.46 0.49
C PRO A 179 -2.22 -6.37 1.73
N VAL A 180 -1.78 -7.52 2.29
CA VAL A 180 -0.85 -7.53 3.43
C VAL A 180 0.46 -6.87 3.05
N GLY A 181 0.97 -6.05 3.96
CA GLY A 181 2.21 -5.30 3.74
C GLY A 181 2.01 -4.00 2.96
N TRP A 182 0.83 -3.78 2.35
CA TRP A 182 0.52 -2.53 1.66
C TRP A 182 -0.05 -1.49 2.61
N GLY A 183 0.38 -0.25 2.43
CA GLY A 183 -0.29 0.92 3.00
C GLY A 183 -1.53 1.29 2.18
N ALA A 184 -2.40 2.10 2.76
CA ALA A 184 -3.56 2.65 2.07
C ALA A 184 -3.63 4.16 2.26
N LEU A 185 -3.70 4.87 1.15
CA LEU A 185 -3.96 6.29 1.05
C LEU A 185 -5.38 6.48 0.52
N VAL A 186 -6.18 7.22 1.24
CA VAL A 186 -7.58 7.47 0.89
C VAL A 186 -7.77 8.93 0.52
N GLU A 187 -8.35 9.14 -0.65
CA GLU A 187 -8.72 10.48 -1.09
C GLU A 187 -9.99 10.93 -0.37
N SER A 188 -9.89 12.04 0.34
CA SER A 188 -10.99 12.72 1.00
C SER A 188 -10.83 14.23 0.80
N ASN A 189 -11.86 14.89 0.29
CA ASN A 189 -11.86 16.34 0.05
C ASN A 189 -10.66 16.88 -0.77
N GLY A 190 -10.24 16.14 -1.78
CA GLY A 190 -9.13 16.56 -2.66
C GLY A 190 -7.73 16.39 -2.06
N THR A 191 -7.61 15.68 -0.94
CA THR A 191 -6.35 15.37 -0.29
C THR A 191 -6.21 13.87 -0.03
N LEU A 192 -4.98 13.37 0.14
CA LEU A 192 -4.74 11.98 0.54
C LEU A 192 -4.43 11.88 2.02
N VAL A 193 -5.16 11.00 2.69
CA VAL A 193 -4.95 10.65 4.10
C VAL A 193 -4.39 9.23 4.20
N LEU A 194 -3.33 9.04 4.97
CA LEU A 194 -2.79 7.73 5.27
C LEU A 194 -3.67 7.03 6.32
N VAL A 195 -4.47 6.05 5.87
CA VAL A 195 -5.37 5.29 6.75
C VAL A 195 -4.78 3.96 7.20
N ARG A 196 -3.77 3.47 6.49
CA ARG A 196 -3.03 2.25 6.85
C ARG A 196 -1.57 2.41 6.47
N LYS A 197 -0.67 2.13 7.43
CA LYS A 197 0.78 2.09 7.18
C LYS A 197 1.18 0.83 6.41
N PRO A 198 2.16 0.92 5.49
CA PRO A 198 2.80 -0.27 4.91
C PRO A 198 3.65 -0.99 5.97
N ILE A 199 3.93 -2.27 5.73
CA ILE A 199 4.76 -3.11 6.62
C ILE A 199 5.97 -3.61 5.86
#